data_f55d9b91fde0be0b31fb3b5e659e7394
#
_entry.id   f55d9b91fde0be0b31fb3b5e659e7394
#
_cell.length_a   1.000
_cell.length_b   1.000
_cell.length_c   1.000
_cell.angle_alpha   90.00
_cell.angle_beta   90.00
_cell.angle_gamma   90.00
#
_symmetry.space_group_name_H-M   'P 1'
#
loop_
_entity.id
_entity.type
_entity.pdbx_description
1 polymer ?
#
loop_
_entity_poly.entity_id
_entity_poly.type
_entity_poly.pdbx_seq_one_letter_code
_entity_poly.pdbx_strand_id
1 'polypeptide(L)'
;MAGITDDLKRFFRRGGIVTQLISINVALFLLFALAKVVLLLFKIEDGGWLDFLSLPASLSLLAQRPWTLFTYMFMHGGVWHLLFNMLWLYWFGQMALYFFSARHIRGLYVLGGLAGGVLYVIAYNVFPLFASQVSHSLLVGASASILAIVVATAVKEPNYQLRLMFIGNISMKWLAAITVLIDMLFIASTNAGGHIAHLGGALAGWGFVAALNKGHDVTAWINRVIDFVGGIFRPASYRTRIRPKKQKKSFSSGKNRKKSAETATNDHAADYTYNQTKKQQSDEIDRILEKIKRSGYSGLTAEEKKKLFDASNR
;
A
#
# COMPACT_ATOMS: atom_id res chain seq x y z
N MET A 1 -14.64 -26.34 -18.41
CA MET A 1 -13.30 -25.87 -18.04
C MET A 1 -13.40 -24.38 -17.79
N ALA A 2 -13.08 -23.91 -16.58
CA ALA A 2 -12.97 -22.46 -16.34
C ALA A 2 -11.78 -21.96 -17.16
N GLY A 3 -12.00 -20.97 -18.04
CA GLY A 3 -10.95 -20.46 -18.91
C GLY A 3 -9.88 -19.70 -18.12
N ILE A 4 -8.65 -19.61 -18.62
CA ILE A 4 -7.52 -18.85 -18.04
C ILE A 4 -7.97 -17.45 -17.60
N THR A 5 -8.89 -16.84 -18.37
CA THR A 5 -9.48 -15.53 -18.04
C THR A 5 -10.28 -15.53 -16.74
N ASP A 6 -10.98 -16.63 -16.41
CA ASP A 6 -11.79 -16.73 -15.19
C ASP A 6 -10.91 -17.03 -13.99
N ASP A 7 -9.82 -17.78 -14.16
CA ASP A 7 -8.83 -18.01 -13.11
C ASP A 7 -8.05 -16.74 -12.81
N LEU A 8 -7.67 -15.97 -13.83
CA LEU A 8 -7.04 -14.65 -13.67
C LEU A 8 -7.98 -13.67 -12.94
N LYS A 9 -9.26 -13.60 -13.34
CA LYS A 9 -10.28 -12.78 -12.66
C LYS A 9 -10.47 -13.22 -11.20
N ARG A 10 -10.46 -14.52 -10.92
CA ARG A 10 -10.55 -15.06 -9.54
C ARG A 10 -9.32 -14.70 -8.72
N PHE A 11 -8.11 -14.80 -9.29
CA PHE A 11 -6.86 -14.40 -8.64
C PHE A 11 -6.88 -12.91 -8.27
N PHE A 12 -7.24 -12.03 -9.22
CA PHE A 12 -7.36 -10.59 -8.94
C PHE A 12 -8.47 -10.24 -7.95
N ARG A 13 -9.60 -10.98 -7.95
CA ARG A 13 -10.72 -10.73 -7.02
C ARG A 13 -10.51 -11.31 -5.63
N ARG A 14 -9.79 -12.43 -5.50
CA ARG A 14 -9.47 -13.08 -4.22
C ARG A 14 -8.15 -12.58 -3.65
N GLY A 15 -7.24 -12.11 -4.49
CA GLY A 15 -6.01 -11.47 -4.07
C GLY A 15 -6.32 -10.15 -3.35
N GLY A 16 -5.78 -9.98 -2.14
CA GLY A 16 -5.87 -8.73 -1.40
C GLY A 16 -5.17 -7.57 -2.14
N ILE A 17 -5.25 -6.38 -1.57
CA ILE A 17 -4.69 -5.14 -2.17
C ILE A 17 -3.20 -5.27 -2.54
N VAL A 18 -2.40 -5.97 -1.72
CA VAL A 18 -0.98 -6.19 -1.99
C VAL A 18 -0.77 -6.99 -3.28
N THR A 19 -1.54 -8.09 -3.45
CA THR A 19 -1.51 -8.89 -4.68
C THR A 19 -1.92 -8.06 -5.90
N GLN A 20 -2.93 -7.19 -5.76
CA GLN A 20 -3.37 -6.31 -6.85
C GLN A 20 -2.27 -5.32 -7.24
N LEU A 21 -1.61 -4.67 -6.29
CA LEU A 21 -0.51 -3.74 -6.54
C LEU A 21 0.67 -4.46 -7.22
N ILE A 22 1.08 -5.63 -6.72
CA ILE A 22 2.13 -6.45 -7.36
C ILE A 22 1.74 -6.79 -8.79
N SER A 23 0.50 -7.27 -9.00
CA SER A 23 0.05 -7.68 -10.34
C SER A 23 0.02 -6.53 -11.33
N ILE A 24 -0.35 -5.31 -10.90
CA ILE A 24 -0.31 -4.12 -11.76
C ILE A 24 1.12 -3.80 -12.17
N ASN A 25 2.06 -3.78 -11.21
CA ASN A 25 3.47 -3.49 -11.49
C ASN A 25 4.07 -4.53 -12.45
N VAL A 26 3.84 -5.82 -12.17
CA VAL A 26 4.35 -6.92 -13.02
C VAL A 26 3.73 -6.88 -14.41
N ALA A 27 2.40 -6.67 -14.53
CA ALA A 27 1.72 -6.62 -15.82
C ALA A 27 2.22 -5.45 -16.68
N LEU A 28 2.39 -4.27 -16.10
CA LEU A 28 2.93 -3.11 -16.80
C LEU A 28 4.38 -3.35 -17.24
N PHE A 29 5.22 -3.88 -16.35
CA PHE A 29 6.61 -4.20 -16.70
C PHE A 29 6.67 -5.19 -17.87
N LEU A 30 5.90 -6.28 -17.83
CA LEU A 30 5.87 -7.27 -18.91
C LEU A 30 5.35 -6.67 -20.21
N LEU A 31 4.30 -5.85 -20.15
CA LEU A 31 3.76 -5.16 -21.32
C LEU A 31 4.84 -4.30 -22.00
N PHE A 32 5.54 -3.47 -21.23
CA PHE A 32 6.58 -2.59 -21.76
C PHE A 32 7.84 -3.35 -22.21
N ALA A 33 8.22 -4.39 -21.48
CA ALA A 33 9.36 -5.23 -21.87
C ALA A 33 9.11 -5.97 -23.19
N LEU A 34 7.90 -6.57 -23.33
CA LEU A 34 7.52 -7.25 -24.57
C LEU A 34 7.40 -6.27 -25.74
N ALA A 35 6.81 -5.12 -25.52
CA ALA A 35 6.70 -4.13 -26.57
C ALA A 35 8.09 -3.62 -27.01
N LYS A 36 9.03 -3.40 -26.07
CA LYS A 36 10.41 -3.04 -26.41
C LYS A 36 11.10 -4.12 -27.26
N VAL A 37 10.90 -5.39 -26.91
CA VAL A 37 11.44 -6.52 -27.73
C VAL A 37 10.86 -6.50 -29.15
N VAL A 38 9.54 -6.30 -29.29
CA VAL A 38 8.89 -6.22 -30.61
C VAL A 38 9.48 -5.07 -31.42
N LEU A 39 9.55 -3.86 -30.86
CA LEU A 39 10.11 -2.68 -31.54
C LEU A 39 11.57 -2.92 -31.97
N LEU A 40 12.38 -3.53 -31.10
CA LEU A 40 13.77 -3.87 -31.39
C LEU A 40 13.88 -4.86 -32.60
N LEU A 41 13.02 -5.88 -32.64
CA LEU A 41 13.00 -6.87 -33.71
C LEU A 41 12.67 -6.21 -35.07
N PHE A 42 11.82 -5.21 -35.08
CA PHE A 42 11.47 -4.45 -36.29
C PHE A 42 12.38 -3.24 -36.55
N LYS A 43 13.45 -3.07 -35.74
CA LYS A 43 14.36 -1.90 -35.81
C LYS A 43 13.62 -0.55 -35.74
N ILE A 44 12.54 -0.52 -34.98
CA ILE A 44 11.76 0.70 -34.70
C ILE A 44 12.33 1.30 -33.40
N GLU A 45 12.70 2.58 -33.46
CA GLU A 45 13.08 3.31 -32.26
C GLU A 45 11.90 3.36 -31.27
N ASP A 46 12.18 3.16 -29.99
CA ASP A 46 11.12 3.10 -28.97
C ASP A 46 10.45 4.45 -28.66
N GLY A 47 10.91 5.52 -29.31
CA GLY A 47 10.32 6.87 -29.15
C GLY A 47 10.39 7.43 -27.74
N GLY A 48 11.15 6.80 -26.83
CA GLY A 48 11.32 7.27 -25.45
C GLY A 48 10.03 7.19 -24.60
N TRP A 49 9.12 6.28 -24.92
CA TRP A 49 7.85 6.17 -24.20
C TRP A 49 8.00 5.74 -22.73
N LEU A 50 9.09 5.03 -22.38
CA LEU A 50 9.43 4.80 -20.98
C LEU A 50 9.71 6.14 -20.28
N ASP A 51 10.41 7.05 -20.97
CA ASP A 51 10.71 8.40 -20.49
C ASP A 51 9.43 9.25 -20.36
N PHE A 52 8.44 8.98 -21.22
CA PHE A 52 7.13 9.65 -21.20
C PHE A 52 6.30 9.30 -19.94
N LEU A 53 6.57 8.15 -19.31
CA LEU A 53 5.92 7.69 -18.09
C LEU A 53 6.80 7.85 -16.85
N SER A 54 8.10 8.10 -17.02
CA SER A 54 9.07 8.35 -15.95
C SER A 54 8.96 9.79 -15.46
N LEU A 55 9.21 10.03 -14.18
CA LEU A 55 9.11 11.37 -13.61
C LEU A 55 10.38 12.18 -13.91
N PRO A 56 10.30 13.27 -14.70
CA PRO A 56 11.45 14.13 -14.96
C PRO A 56 11.74 15.04 -13.76
N ALA A 57 13.02 15.33 -13.53
CA ALA A 57 13.43 16.35 -12.57
C ALA A 57 13.13 17.78 -13.10
N SER A 58 13.13 17.96 -14.41
CA SER A 58 12.87 19.25 -15.07
C SER A 58 11.43 19.70 -14.87
N LEU A 59 11.23 20.89 -14.27
CA LEU A 59 9.90 21.47 -14.05
C LEU A 59 9.18 21.77 -15.37
N SER A 60 9.90 22.15 -16.43
CA SER A 60 9.30 22.41 -17.75
C SER A 60 8.77 21.12 -18.39
N LEU A 61 9.48 20.01 -18.27
CA LEU A 61 9.02 18.70 -18.74
C LEU A 61 7.88 18.17 -17.86
N LEU A 62 7.97 18.36 -16.55
CA LEU A 62 6.90 17.96 -15.62
C LEU A 62 5.60 18.69 -15.90
N ALA A 63 5.65 20.00 -16.21
CA ALA A 63 4.47 20.77 -16.58
C ALA A 63 3.80 20.24 -17.86
N GLN A 64 4.58 19.68 -18.80
CA GLN A 64 4.09 19.07 -20.04
C GLN A 64 3.57 17.63 -19.80
N ARG A 65 4.07 16.94 -18.75
CA ARG A 65 3.77 15.54 -18.46
C ARG A 65 3.39 15.33 -16.99
N PRO A 66 2.36 16.04 -16.46
CA PRO A 66 2.02 16.01 -15.03
C PRO A 66 1.59 14.63 -14.51
N TRP A 67 1.10 13.74 -15.41
CA TRP A 67 0.77 12.35 -15.06
C TRP A 67 1.98 11.56 -14.56
N THR A 68 3.21 11.98 -14.89
CA THR A 68 4.44 11.27 -14.49
C THR A 68 4.64 11.26 -12.97
N LEU A 69 4.07 12.22 -12.22
CA LEU A 69 4.01 12.17 -10.76
C LEU A 69 3.31 10.92 -10.22
N PHE A 70 2.45 10.31 -11.03
CA PHE A 70 1.72 9.11 -10.67
C PHE A 70 2.25 7.87 -11.39
N THR A 71 2.59 7.97 -12.68
CA THR A 71 2.94 6.79 -13.48
C THR A 71 4.30 6.21 -13.12
N TYR A 72 5.26 7.02 -12.73
CA TYR A 72 6.62 6.60 -12.43
C TYR A 72 6.71 5.48 -11.38
N MET A 73 5.78 5.48 -10.39
CA MET A 73 5.77 4.50 -9.30
C MET A 73 5.37 3.09 -9.75
N PHE A 74 4.98 2.92 -11.00
CA PHE A 74 4.68 1.63 -11.64
C PHE A 74 5.71 1.24 -12.69
N MET A 75 6.66 2.12 -13.02
CA MET A 75 7.72 1.88 -14.00
C MET A 75 8.94 1.29 -13.32
N HIS A 76 9.63 0.36 -13.98
CA HIS A 76 10.83 -0.26 -13.44
C HIS A 76 11.92 -0.34 -14.50
N GLY A 77 13.14 0.06 -14.14
CA GLY A 77 14.29 0.13 -15.04
C GLY A 77 14.90 -1.24 -15.41
N GLY A 78 14.45 -2.35 -14.78
CA GLY A 78 14.95 -3.68 -15.07
C GLY A 78 14.33 -4.76 -14.20
N VAL A 79 14.60 -6.03 -14.55
CA VAL A 79 14.01 -7.21 -13.89
C VAL A 79 14.36 -7.27 -12.40
N TRP A 80 15.63 -7.02 -12.04
CA TRP A 80 16.07 -7.04 -10.64
C TRP A 80 15.41 -5.92 -9.83
N HIS A 81 15.28 -4.73 -10.44
CA HIS A 81 14.59 -3.60 -9.81
C HIS A 81 13.11 -3.93 -9.52
N LEU A 82 12.41 -4.51 -10.49
CA LEU A 82 11.05 -5.02 -10.27
C LEU A 82 11.00 -6.08 -9.18
N LEU A 83 11.85 -7.11 -9.28
CA LEU A 83 11.83 -8.27 -8.39
C LEU A 83 11.99 -7.84 -6.93
N PHE A 84 12.99 -7.02 -6.61
CA PHE A 84 13.21 -6.56 -5.24
C PHE A 84 12.07 -5.66 -4.76
N ASN A 85 11.53 -4.77 -5.60
CA ASN A 85 10.35 -3.98 -5.25
C ASN A 85 9.15 -4.86 -4.92
N MET A 86 8.85 -5.87 -5.75
CA MET A 86 7.70 -6.75 -5.52
C MET A 86 7.88 -7.64 -4.30
N LEU A 87 9.10 -8.10 -4.03
CA LEU A 87 9.41 -8.88 -2.84
C LEU A 87 9.20 -8.05 -1.55
N TRP A 88 9.70 -6.82 -1.53
CA TRP A 88 9.49 -5.91 -0.42
C TRP A 88 8.02 -5.53 -0.26
N LEU A 89 7.33 -5.23 -1.37
CA LEU A 89 5.88 -4.94 -1.35
C LEU A 89 5.09 -6.13 -0.82
N TYR A 90 5.45 -7.35 -1.20
CA TYR A 90 4.79 -8.55 -0.68
C TYR A 90 4.99 -8.69 0.83
N TRP A 91 6.23 -8.71 1.30
CA TRP A 91 6.51 -8.93 2.72
C TRP A 91 5.95 -7.82 3.60
N PHE A 92 6.31 -6.58 3.31
CA PHE A 92 5.90 -5.45 4.15
C PHE A 92 4.43 -5.06 3.93
N GLY A 93 3.90 -5.24 2.73
CA GLY A 93 2.49 -5.03 2.45
C GLY A 93 1.59 -6.02 3.19
N GLN A 94 1.95 -7.32 3.19
CA GLN A 94 1.21 -8.33 3.97
C GLN A 94 1.29 -8.06 5.46
N MET A 95 2.48 -7.70 5.97
CA MET A 95 2.65 -7.35 7.37
C MET A 95 1.84 -6.10 7.75
N ALA A 96 1.86 -5.07 6.91
CA ALA A 96 1.12 -3.84 7.16
C ALA A 96 -0.40 -4.06 7.25
N LEU A 97 -0.94 -5.09 6.58
CA LEU A 97 -2.36 -5.48 6.68
C LEU A 97 -2.78 -5.98 8.07
N TYR A 98 -1.85 -6.33 8.95
CA TYR A 98 -2.19 -6.61 10.36
C TYR A 98 -2.56 -5.34 11.13
N PHE A 99 -2.06 -4.17 10.70
CA PHE A 99 -2.19 -2.91 11.42
C PHE A 99 -3.04 -1.88 10.67
N PHE A 100 -3.19 -2.02 9.36
CA PHE A 100 -3.88 -1.09 8.48
C PHE A 100 -4.90 -1.81 7.60
N SER A 101 -5.97 -1.10 7.22
CA SER A 101 -6.94 -1.61 6.25
C SER A 101 -6.35 -1.67 4.83
N ALA A 102 -6.96 -2.48 3.96
CA ALA A 102 -6.60 -2.52 2.54
C ALA A 102 -6.69 -1.14 1.86
N ARG A 103 -7.64 -0.29 2.27
CA ARG A 103 -7.77 1.09 1.79
C ARG A 103 -6.57 1.95 2.22
N HIS A 104 -6.11 1.81 3.46
CA HIS A 104 -4.93 2.51 3.94
C HIS A 104 -3.68 2.10 3.15
N ILE A 105 -3.47 0.80 2.90
CA ILE A 105 -2.31 0.32 2.11
C ILE A 105 -2.34 0.89 0.68
N ARG A 106 -3.51 0.89 0.02
CA ARG A 106 -3.67 1.47 -1.32
C ARG A 106 -3.37 2.97 -1.33
N GLY A 107 -3.95 3.69 -0.39
CA GLY A 107 -3.76 5.13 -0.27
C GLY A 107 -2.32 5.49 0.10
N LEU A 108 -1.69 4.72 0.99
CA LEU A 108 -0.32 4.94 1.44
C LEU A 108 0.71 4.66 0.32
N TYR A 109 0.45 3.63 -0.52
CA TYR A 109 1.25 3.38 -1.71
C TYR A 109 1.28 4.61 -2.63
N VAL A 110 0.13 5.17 -2.93
CA VAL A 110 0.03 6.36 -3.79
C VAL A 110 0.60 7.60 -3.09
N LEU A 111 0.27 7.83 -1.81
CA LEU A 111 0.78 8.97 -1.06
C LEU A 111 2.31 8.97 -0.96
N GLY A 112 2.89 7.79 -0.67
CA GLY A 112 4.35 7.62 -0.60
C GLY A 112 5.03 7.89 -1.94
N GLY A 113 4.45 7.38 -3.04
CA GLY A 113 4.94 7.67 -4.38
C GLY A 113 4.86 9.17 -4.70
N LEU A 114 3.71 9.81 -4.48
CA LEU A 114 3.57 11.25 -4.73
C LEU A 114 4.57 12.08 -3.91
N ALA A 115 4.71 11.80 -2.61
CA ALA A 115 5.65 12.52 -1.74
C ALA A 115 7.10 12.28 -2.16
N GLY A 116 7.45 11.04 -2.54
CA GLY A 116 8.77 10.71 -3.07
C GLY A 116 9.08 11.47 -4.34
N GLY A 117 8.16 11.47 -5.31
CA GLY A 117 8.32 12.21 -6.55
C GLY A 117 8.43 13.72 -6.35
N VAL A 118 7.61 14.30 -5.47
CA VAL A 118 7.69 15.74 -5.14
C VAL A 118 9.02 16.06 -4.49
N LEU A 119 9.49 15.28 -3.51
CA LEU A 119 10.77 15.55 -2.86
C LEU A 119 11.95 15.42 -3.86
N TYR A 120 11.91 14.45 -4.77
CA TYR A 120 12.89 14.32 -5.85
C TYR A 120 12.94 15.56 -6.72
N VAL A 121 11.79 16.04 -7.23
CA VAL A 121 11.72 17.24 -8.08
C VAL A 121 12.23 18.48 -7.32
N ILE A 122 11.80 18.68 -6.08
CA ILE A 122 12.27 19.79 -5.24
C ILE A 122 13.79 19.73 -5.08
N ALA A 123 14.34 18.58 -4.68
CA ALA A 123 15.77 18.44 -4.42
C ALA A 123 16.63 18.73 -5.66
N TYR A 124 16.22 18.21 -6.81
CA TYR A 124 16.97 18.43 -8.05
C TYR A 124 16.97 19.90 -8.53
N ASN A 125 15.92 20.64 -8.22
CA ASN A 125 15.81 22.06 -8.61
C ASN A 125 16.35 23.03 -7.54
N VAL A 126 16.52 22.57 -6.29
CA VAL A 126 16.99 23.43 -5.18
C VAL A 126 18.49 23.26 -4.92
N PHE A 127 19.00 22.01 -4.95
CA PHE A 127 20.39 21.76 -4.57
C PHE A 127 21.34 21.89 -5.78
N PRO A 128 22.40 22.74 -5.67
CA PRO A 128 23.38 22.95 -6.77
C PRO A 128 24.06 21.65 -7.24
N LEU A 129 24.19 20.66 -6.36
CA LEU A 129 24.75 19.33 -6.67
C LEU A 129 24.08 18.67 -7.89
N PHE A 130 22.79 18.89 -8.07
CA PHE A 130 21.98 18.25 -9.11
C PHE A 130 21.72 19.14 -10.33
N ALA A 131 22.16 20.40 -10.32
CA ALA A 131 21.83 21.39 -11.36
C ALA A 131 22.15 20.91 -12.79
N SER A 132 23.28 20.22 -12.99
CA SER A 132 23.69 19.68 -14.30
C SER A 132 22.86 18.46 -14.74
N GLN A 133 22.11 17.83 -13.82
CA GLN A 133 21.37 16.61 -14.07
C GLN A 133 19.87 16.85 -14.31
N VAL A 134 19.36 18.05 -14.01
CA VAL A 134 17.91 18.37 -14.07
C VAL A 134 17.30 18.07 -15.43
N SER A 135 18.03 18.34 -16.52
CA SER A 135 17.51 18.20 -17.88
C SER A 135 17.30 16.77 -18.36
N HIS A 136 17.99 15.80 -17.75
CA HIS A 136 18.00 14.40 -18.21
C HIS A 136 17.75 13.38 -17.11
N SER A 137 17.62 13.81 -15.85
CA SER A 137 17.30 12.88 -14.77
C SER A 137 15.84 12.48 -14.80
N LEU A 138 15.62 11.16 -14.75
CA LEU A 138 14.29 10.51 -14.73
C LEU A 138 14.20 9.56 -13.53
N LEU A 139 13.11 9.62 -12.81
CA LEU A 139 12.80 8.73 -11.68
C LEU A 139 11.81 7.67 -12.09
N VAL A 140 12.08 6.42 -11.71
CA VAL A 140 11.19 5.26 -11.87
C VAL A 140 11.25 4.37 -10.63
N GLY A 141 10.17 3.70 -10.28
CA GLY A 141 10.12 2.66 -9.25
C GLY A 141 9.04 2.84 -8.21
N ALA A 142 8.59 1.71 -7.68
CA ALA A 142 7.62 1.62 -6.58
C ALA A 142 8.24 1.86 -5.19
N SER A 143 9.55 1.99 -5.10
CA SER A 143 10.30 1.91 -3.85
C SER A 143 9.95 2.99 -2.83
N ALA A 144 9.69 4.22 -3.25
CA ALA A 144 9.19 5.30 -2.36
C ALA A 144 7.82 4.97 -1.76
N SER A 145 6.91 4.41 -2.57
CA SER A 145 5.61 3.89 -2.13
C SER A 145 5.75 2.77 -1.10
N ILE A 146 6.68 1.85 -1.34
CA ILE A 146 6.96 0.71 -0.46
C ILE A 146 7.59 1.19 0.85
N LEU A 147 8.55 2.11 0.79
CA LEU A 147 9.18 2.65 2.00
C LEU A 147 8.17 3.42 2.87
N ALA A 148 7.19 4.09 2.27
CA ALA A 148 6.09 4.69 3.02
C ALA A 148 5.31 3.63 3.83
N ILE A 149 5.04 2.45 3.26
CA ILE A 149 4.39 1.34 3.96
C ILE A 149 5.29 0.80 5.08
N VAL A 150 6.59 0.62 4.83
CA VAL A 150 7.58 0.14 5.82
C VAL A 150 7.64 1.09 7.01
N VAL A 151 7.83 2.39 6.75
CA VAL A 151 7.96 3.40 7.80
C VAL A 151 6.65 3.58 8.56
N ALA A 152 5.49 3.59 7.87
CA ALA A 152 4.19 3.63 8.53
C ALA A 152 4.02 2.44 9.50
N THR A 153 4.42 1.24 9.09
CA THR A 153 4.36 0.05 9.93
C THR A 153 5.32 0.17 11.13
N ALA A 154 6.54 0.66 10.90
CA ALA A 154 7.52 0.87 11.95
C ALA A 154 7.07 1.91 12.99
N VAL A 155 6.41 2.98 12.55
CA VAL A 155 5.86 4.01 13.46
C VAL A 155 4.65 3.49 14.22
N LYS A 156 3.83 2.65 13.59
CA LYS A 156 2.63 2.07 14.22
C LYS A 156 2.97 1.00 15.25
N GLU A 157 3.90 0.11 14.92
CA GLU A 157 4.31 -1.01 15.77
C GLU A 157 5.85 -1.12 15.80
N PRO A 158 6.53 -0.22 16.51
CA PRO A 158 7.99 -0.08 16.47
C PRO A 158 8.74 -1.31 17.00
N ASN A 159 8.15 -2.04 17.91
CA ASN A 159 8.76 -3.21 18.54
C ASN A 159 8.36 -4.54 17.88
N TYR A 160 7.60 -4.51 16.79
CA TYR A 160 7.26 -5.72 16.05
C TYR A 160 8.54 -6.40 15.55
N GLN A 161 8.73 -7.69 15.88
CA GLN A 161 9.93 -8.44 15.56
C GLN A 161 9.82 -9.13 14.21
N LEU A 162 10.79 -8.89 13.34
CA LEU A 162 10.99 -9.61 12.09
C LEU A 162 12.11 -10.60 12.24
N ARG A 163 11.89 -11.84 11.82
CA ARG A 163 12.95 -12.85 11.76
C ARG A 163 13.56 -12.84 10.36
N LEU A 164 14.72 -12.25 10.22
CA LEU A 164 15.50 -12.25 8.99
C LEU A 164 16.44 -13.46 8.98
N MET A 165 16.52 -14.13 7.80
CA MET A 165 17.21 -15.43 7.66
C MET A 165 18.68 -15.39 8.07
N PHE A 166 19.39 -14.26 7.83
CA PHE A 166 20.84 -14.16 8.09
C PHE A 166 21.18 -13.23 9.25
N ILE A 167 20.24 -12.38 9.70
CA ILE A 167 20.49 -11.34 10.73
C ILE A 167 19.85 -11.73 12.06
N GLY A 168 18.86 -12.64 12.03
CA GLY A 168 18.08 -12.98 13.21
C GLY A 168 16.90 -12.04 13.43
N ASN A 169 16.54 -11.80 14.69
CA ASN A 169 15.40 -10.95 15.03
C ASN A 169 15.78 -9.48 15.02
N ILE A 170 15.10 -8.68 14.21
CA ILE A 170 15.22 -7.22 14.16
C ILE A 170 13.86 -6.59 14.38
N SER A 171 13.77 -5.51 15.18
CA SER A 171 12.51 -4.78 15.32
C SER A 171 12.27 -3.81 14.15
N MET A 172 11.00 -3.57 13.81
CA MET A 172 10.60 -2.71 12.70
C MET A 172 11.21 -1.31 12.76
N LYS A 173 11.33 -0.73 13.95
CA LYS A 173 11.96 0.59 14.12
C LYS A 173 13.41 0.62 13.64
N TRP A 174 14.19 -0.41 13.95
CA TRP A 174 15.59 -0.49 13.54
C TRP A 174 15.72 -0.77 12.04
N LEU A 175 14.88 -1.63 11.49
CA LEU A 175 14.85 -1.87 10.04
C LEU A 175 14.57 -0.58 9.27
N ALA A 176 13.52 0.15 9.65
CA ALA A 176 13.15 1.41 9.00
C ALA A 176 14.25 2.48 9.20
N ALA A 177 14.80 2.62 10.42
CA ALA A 177 15.85 3.58 10.71
C ALA A 177 17.13 3.31 9.90
N ILE A 178 17.56 2.04 9.81
CA ILE A 178 18.74 1.65 9.00
C ILE A 178 18.48 1.92 7.52
N THR A 179 17.30 1.59 6.99
CA THR A 179 16.95 1.86 5.59
C THR A 179 17.00 3.35 5.29
N VAL A 180 16.37 4.18 6.12
CA VAL A 180 16.39 5.65 5.96
C VAL A 180 17.81 6.21 6.08
N LEU A 181 18.62 5.69 7.02
CA LEU A 181 20.02 6.09 7.17
C LEU A 181 20.85 5.75 5.93
N ILE A 182 20.67 4.55 5.37
CA ILE A 182 21.31 4.15 4.12
C ILE A 182 20.91 5.12 3.00
N ASP A 183 19.63 5.43 2.83
CA ASP A 183 19.17 6.38 1.82
C ASP A 183 19.82 7.76 2.00
N MET A 184 19.95 8.24 3.24
CA MET A 184 20.66 9.51 3.52
C MET A 184 22.14 9.47 3.17
N LEU A 185 22.84 8.37 3.45
CA LEU A 185 24.26 8.23 3.14
C LEU A 185 24.53 8.12 1.62
N PHE A 186 23.59 7.59 0.86
CA PHE A 186 23.73 7.38 -0.58
C PHE A 186 23.10 8.47 -1.45
N ILE A 187 22.69 9.62 -0.88
CA ILE A 187 22.15 10.78 -1.63
C ILE A 187 23.12 11.27 -2.72
N ALA A 188 24.43 11.14 -2.53
CA ALA A 188 25.44 11.55 -3.50
C ALA A 188 25.88 10.43 -4.47
N SER A 189 25.15 9.30 -4.51
CA SER A 189 25.45 8.17 -5.39
C SER A 189 24.88 8.36 -6.79
N THR A 190 25.17 7.39 -7.67
CA THR A 190 24.62 7.35 -9.04
C THR A 190 23.09 7.25 -9.06
N ASN A 191 22.44 6.76 -7.98
CA ASN A 191 21.00 6.70 -7.83
C ASN A 191 20.45 7.73 -6.82
N ALA A 192 21.04 8.90 -6.77
CA ALA A 192 20.66 9.99 -5.86
C ALA A 192 19.14 10.24 -5.86
N GLY A 193 18.53 10.31 -7.05
CA GLY A 193 17.09 10.54 -7.21
C GLY A 193 16.23 9.48 -6.52
N GLY A 194 16.61 8.22 -6.61
CA GLY A 194 15.93 7.12 -5.91
C GLY A 194 16.00 7.27 -4.40
N HIS A 195 17.20 7.56 -3.85
CA HIS A 195 17.39 7.73 -2.40
C HIS A 195 16.60 8.93 -1.85
N ILE A 196 16.58 10.05 -2.60
CA ILE A 196 15.76 11.21 -2.24
C ILE A 196 14.27 10.89 -2.25
N ALA A 197 13.80 10.17 -3.27
CA ALA A 197 12.41 9.75 -3.35
C ALA A 197 12.02 8.82 -2.19
N HIS A 198 12.92 7.92 -1.78
CA HIS A 198 12.73 7.07 -0.60
C HIS A 198 12.50 7.90 0.66
N LEU A 199 13.30 8.94 0.88
CA LEU A 199 13.10 9.84 2.03
C LEU A 199 11.74 10.54 2.00
N GLY A 200 11.26 10.93 0.81
CA GLY A 200 9.91 11.46 0.64
C GLY A 200 8.83 10.44 1.00
N GLY A 201 9.01 9.20 0.57
CA GLY A 201 8.14 8.08 0.97
C GLY A 201 8.14 7.85 2.48
N ALA A 202 9.32 7.84 3.11
CA ALA A 202 9.49 7.69 4.56
C ALA A 202 8.75 8.78 5.34
N LEU A 203 8.90 10.04 4.93
CA LEU A 203 8.18 11.18 5.52
C LEU A 203 6.66 11.05 5.38
N ALA A 204 6.18 10.59 4.22
CA ALA A 204 4.75 10.34 4.00
C ALA A 204 4.22 9.22 4.91
N GLY A 205 4.97 8.14 5.08
CA GLY A 205 4.62 7.04 5.96
C GLY A 205 4.53 7.45 7.43
N TRP A 206 5.53 8.21 7.90
CA TRP A 206 5.52 8.79 9.25
C TRP A 206 4.36 9.76 9.44
N GLY A 207 4.17 10.71 8.51
CA GLY A 207 3.11 11.71 8.57
C GLY A 207 1.70 11.10 8.53
N PHE A 208 1.51 10.03 7.74
CA PHE A 208 0.26 9.27 7.70
C PHE A 208 -0.11 8.72 9.08
N VAL A 209 0.81 8.06 9.77
CA VAL A 209 0.52 7.50 11.10
C VAL A 209 0.32 8.60 12.14
N ALA A 210 1.11 9.67 12.07
CA ALA A 210 0.94 10.83 12.96
C ALA A 210 -0.44 11.47 12.82
N ALA A 211 -0.95 11.60 11.59
CA ALA A 211 -2.29 12.10 11.31
C ALA A 211 -3.37 11.10 11.74
N LEU A 212 -3.18 9.81 11.41
CA LEU A 212 -4.14 8.75 11.75
C LEU A 212 -4.34 8.59 13.26
N ASN A 213 -3.27 8.74 14.06
CA ASN A 213 -3.35 8.72 15.52
C ASN A 213 -4.15 9.92 16.09
N LYS A 214 -4.29 10.99 15.31
CA LYS A 214 -5.16 12.15 15.61
C LYS A 214 -6.58 12.01 15.02
N GLY A 215 -6.91 10.86 14.44
CA GLY A 215 -8.21 10.59 13.81
C GLY A 215 -8.35 11.09 12.37
N HIS A 216 -7.26 11.53 11.72
CA HIS A 216 -7.28 12.05 10.36
C HIS A 216 -6.67 11.07 9.36
N ASP A 217 -7.49 10.51 8.47
CA ASP A 217 -7.02 9.70 7.35
C ASP A 217 -6.63 10.59 6.16
N VAL A 218 -5.34 10.91 6.07
CA VAL A 218 -4.78 11.71 4.97
C VAL A 218 -4.80 10.98 3.62
N THR A 219 -5.11 9.68 3.58
CA THR A 219 -5.25 8.90 2.33
C THR A 219 -6.69 8.86 1.81
N ALA A 220 -7.66 9.36 2.57
CA ALA A 220 -9.08 9.27 2.23
C ALA A 220 -9.42 9.92 0.88
N TRP A 221 -8.80 11.06 0.56
CA TRP A 221 -9.01 11.75 -0.72
C TRP A 221 -8.49 10.93 -1.90
N ILE A 222 -7.31 10.31 -1.77
CA ILE A 222 -6.73 9.42 -2.79
C ILE A 222 -7.69 8.27 -3.06
N ASN A 223 -8.18 7.64 -2.00
CA ASN A 223 -9.12 6.54 -2.10
C ASN A 223 -10.44 6.95 -2.77
N ARG A 224 -10.94 8.16 -2.52
CA ARG A 224 -12.13 8.69 -3.22
C ARG A 224 -11.88 8.83 -4.72
N VAL A 225 -10.72 9.39 -5.11
CA VAL A 225 -10.34 9.52 -6.52
C VAL A 225 -10.24 8.16 -7.20
N ILE A 226 -9.54 7.20 -6.58
CA ILE A 226 -9.40 5.84 -7.12
C ILE A 226 -10.77 5.14 -7.25
N ASP A 227 -11.62 5.27 -6.23
CA ASP A 227 -12.96 4.66 -6.24
C ASP A 227 -13.88 5.32 -7.28
N PHE A 228 -13.76 6.63 -7.49
CA PHE A 228 -14.48 7.37 -8.52
C PHE A 228 -14.05 6.90 -9.92
N VAL A 229 -12.74 6.90 -10.21
CA VAL A 229 -12.20 6.42 -11.49
C VAL A 229 -12.58 4.95 -11.74
N GLY A 230 -12.39 4.09 -10.73
CA GLY A 230 -12.79 2.68 -10.80
C GLY A 230 -14.31 2.50 -11.02
N GLY A 231 -15.12 3.42 -10.54
CA GLY A 231 -16.57 3.46 -10.73
C GLY A 231 -17.00 3.73 -12.17
N ILE A 232 -16.19 4.50 -12.93
CA ILE A 232 -16.44 4.80 -14.35
C ILE A 232 -16.36 3.53 -15.19
N PHE A 233 -15.41 2.66 -14.89
CA PHE A 233 -15.15 1.43 -15.64
C PHE A 233 -15.95 0.20 -15.15
N ARG A 234 -16.79 0.37 -14.10
CA ARG A 234 -17.65 -0.74 -13.61
C ARG A 234 -18.93 -0.85 -14.47
N PRO A 235 -19.23 -2.05 -15.01
CA PRO A 235 -20.48 -2.27 -15.75
C PRO A 235 -21.71 -1.92 -14.89
N ALA A 236 -22.76 -1.38 -15.52
CA ALA A 236 -23.99 -0.95 -14.84
C ALA A 236 -24.65 -2.05 -13.98
N SER A 237 -24.48 -3.33 -14.36
CA SER A 237 -24.96 -4.48 -13.60
C SER A 237 -24.31 -4.63 -12.20
N TYR A 238 -23.17 -4.03 -11.95
CA TYR A 238 -22.49 -4.03 -10.64
C TYR A 238 -23.00 -2.92 -9.72
N ARG A 239 -23.54 -1.82 -10.29
CA ARG A 239 -24.09 -0.67 -9.51
C ARG A 239 -25.34 -1.04 -8.72
N THR A 240 -26.12 -2.03 -9.16
CA THR A 240 -27.39 -2.41 -8.52
C THR A 240 -27.21 -3.35 -7.31
N ARG A 241 -26.06 -4.02 -7.16
CA ARG A 241 -25.84 -4.95 -6.03
C ARG A 241 -25.37 -4.28 -4.73
N ILE A 242 -24.98 -3.00 -4.76
CA ILE A 242 -24.50 -2.27 -3.58
C ILE A 242 -25.58 -1.30 -3.03
N ARG A 243 -26.83 -1.45 -3.41
CA ARG A 243 -27.91 -0.80 -2.62
C ARG A 243 -27.99 -1.52 -1.28
N PRO A 244 -27.76 -0.83 -0.14
CA PRO A 244 -28.00 -1.44 1.17
C PRO A 244 -29.46 -1.90 1.18
N LYS A 245 -29.70 -3.17 1.48
CA LYS A 245 -31.02 -3.72 1.68
C LYS A 245 -31.66 -2.87 2.79
N LYS A 246 -32.58 -1.97 2.43
CA LYS A 246 -33.40 -1.27 3.41
C LYS A 246 -34.09 -2.36 4.25
N GLN A 247 -33.63 -2.56 5.49
CA GLN A 247 -34.37 -3.34 6.46
C GLN A 247 -35.75 -2.70 6.56
N LYS A 248 -36.78 -3.42 6.13
CA LYS A 248 -38.17 -3.08 6.40
C LYS A 248 -38.30 -3.06 7.92
N LYS A 249 -38.25 -1.87 8.51
CA LYS A 249 -38.66 -1.68 9.90
C LYS A 249 -40.15 -2.03 9.95
N SER A 250 -40.49 -3.10 10.67
CA SER A 250 -41.85 -3.36 11.08
C SER A 250 -42.31 -2.18 11.96
N PHE A 251 -43.41 -1.63 11.59
CA PHE A 251 -44.08 -0.51 12.31
C PHE A 251 -44.48 -1.01 13.70
N SER A 252 -43.83 -0.49 14.73
CA SER A 252 -44.39 -0.37 16.07
C SER A 252 -44.44 1.13 16.37
N SER A 253 -45.68 1.57 16.59
CA SER A 253 -46.07 2.96 16.88
C SER A 253 -45.46 3.43 18.20
N GLY A 254 -44.73 4.54 18.17
CA GLY A 254 -44.27 5.24 19.39
C GLY A 254 -43.64 6.58 19.02
N LYS A 255 -44.40 7.66 19.20
CA LYS A 255 -43.97 9.05 19.06
C LYS A 255 -42.67 9.35 19.83
N ASN A 256 -41.62 9.85 19.18
CA ASN A 256 -41.01 11.12 19.55
C ASN A 256 -39.95 11.55 18.52
N ARG A 257 -40.06 12.80 18.14
CA ARG A 257 -39.33 13.54 17.14
C ARG A 257 -38.09 14.18 17.76
N LYS A 258 -36.87 13.93 17.25
CA LYS A 258 -35.81 14.96 17.13
C LYS A 258 -34.71 14.52 16.16
N LYS A 259 -34.53 15.28 15.09
CA LYS A 259 -33.42 15.64 14.18
C LYS A 259 -32.12 14.83 14.26
N SER A 260 -31.76 14.05 13.27
CA SER A 260 -31.13 14.22 11.93
C SER A 260 -29.89 15.11 11.90
N ALA A 261 -28.69 14.45 11.86
CA ALA A 261 -27.46 14.75 11.10
C ALA A 261 -26.37 13.78 11.55
N GLU A 262 -26.20 12.67 10.82
CA GLU A 262 -25.01 11.78 10.95
C GLU A 262 -25.19 10.60 9.98
N THR A 263 -24.73 10.77 8.74
CA THR A 263 -24.75 9.66 7.77
C THR A 263 -23.54 9.71 6.81
N ALA A 264 -22.35 9.99 7.35
CA ALA A 264 -21.13 9.91 6.54
C ALA A 264 -19.91 9.29 7.27
N THR A 265 -20.06 8.82 8.52
CA THR A 265 -18.93 8.33 9.34
C THR A 265 -18.93 6.82 9.61
N ASN A 266 -19.92 6.05 9.11
CA ASN A 266 -20.13 4.68 9.59
C ASN A 266 -19.26 3.59 8.91
N ASP A 267 -18.69 3.82 7.70
CA ASP A 267 -17.89 2.78 7.05
C ASP A 267 -16.49 2.63 7.68
N HIS A 268 -15.89 3.74 8.13
CA HIS A 268 -14.58 3.70 8.79
C HIS A 268 -14.64 3.15 10.23
N ALA A 269 -15.74 3.42 10.93
CA ALA A 269 -15.96 2.87 12.28
C ALA A 269 -16.19 1.36 12.23
N ALA A 270 -16.87 0.84 11.21
CA ALA A 270 -17.13 -0.59 11.05
C ALA A 270 -15.83 -1.38 10.75
N ASP A 271 -14.97 -0.87 9.85
CA ASP A 271 -13.67 -1.49 9.55
C ASP A 271 -12.70 -1.43 10.74
N TYR A 272 -12.70 -0.32 11.47
CA TYR A 272 -11.88 -0.17 12.67
C TYR A 272 -12.36 -1.09 13.80
N THR A 273 -13.66 -1.19 14.00
CA THR A 273 -14.28 -2.09 14.99
C THR A 273 -14.04 -3.55 14.63
N TYR A 274 -14.13 -3.90 13.34
CA TYR A 274 -13.82 -5.25 12.85
C TYR A 274 -12.37 -5.65 13.13
N ASN A 275 -11.42 -4.77 12.83
CA ASN A 275 -9.99 -5.01 13.05
C ASN A 275 -9.65 -5.04 14.55
N GLN A 276 -10.27 -4.19 15.38
CA GLN A 276 -10.13 -4.25 16.83
C GLN A 276 -10.68 -5.57 17.40
N THR A 277 -11.86 -6.00 16.96
CA THR A 277 -12.48 -7.25 17.41
C THR A 277 -11.62 -8.44 17.01
N LYS A 278 -11.06 -8.43 15.80
CA LYS A 278 -10.17 -9.48 15.32
C LYS A 278 -8.84 -9.52 16.09
N LYS A 279 -8.28 -8.35 16.45
CA LYS A 279 -7.08 -8.25 17.29
C LYS A 279 -7.38 -8.77 18.71
N GLN A 280 -8.49 -8.36 19.31
CA GLN A 280 -8.90 -8.84 20.65
C GLN A 280 -9.10 -10.36 20.68
N GLN A 281 -9.71 -10.94 19.63
CA GLN A 281 -9.86 -12.39 19.50
C GLN A 281 -8.51 -13.11 19.38
N SER A 282 -7.55 -12.54 18.63
CA SER A 282 -6.21 -13.10 18.51
C SER A 282 -5.45 -13.04 19.83
N ASP A 283 -5.47 -11.89 20.51
CA ASP A 283 -4.82 -11.70 21.82
C ASP A 283 -5.40 -12.63 22.90
N GLU A 284 -6.71 -12.92 22.83
CA GLU A 284 -7.38 -13.85 23.74
C GLU A 284 -6.97 -15.29 23.47
N ILE A 285 -6.86 -15.70 22.20
CA ILE A 285 -6.38 -17.04 21.83
C ILE A 285 -4.93 -17.23 22.25
N ASP A 286 -4.08 -16.22 22.05
CA ASP A 286 -2.67 -16.28 22.47
C ASP A 286 -2.55 -16.44 24.00
N ARG A 287 -3.40 -15.78 24.80
CA ARG A 287 -3.47 -15.99 26.26
C ARG A 287 -3.88 -17.41 26.62
N ILE A 288 -4.84 -17.98 25.90
CA ILE A 288 -5.28 -19.38 26.14
C ILE A 288 -4.15 -20.35 25.79
N LEU A 289 -3.42 -20.12 24.70
CA LEU A 289 -2.27 -20.93 24.30
C LEU A 289 -1.11 -20.82 25.31
N GLU A 290 -0.87 -19.63 25.85
CA GLU A 290 0.13 -19.45 26.90
C GLU A 290 -0.25 -20.16 28.23
N LYS A 291 -1.55 -20.17 28.55
CA LYS A 291 -2.07 -20.91 29.70
C LYS A 291 -1.93 -22.43 29.51
N ILE A 292 -2.13 -22.94 28.28
CA ILE A 292 -1.87 -24.33 27.93
C ILE A 292 -0.40 -24.71 28.16
N LYS A 293 0.53 -23.83 27.78
CA LYS A 293 1.97 -24.05 28.00
C LYS A 293 2.33 -24.14 29.49
N ARG A 294 1.63 -23.40 30.35
CA ARG A 294 1.92 -23.35 31.80
C ARG A 294 1.23 -24.42 32.61
N SER A 295 -0.02 -24.74 32.30
CA SER A 295 -0.88 -25.61 33.15
C SER A 295 -1.52 -26.78 32.41
N GLY A 296 -1.16 -26.98 31.12
CA GLY A 296 -1.75 -28.03 30.29
C GLY A 296 -3.19 -27.75 29.87
N TYR A 297 -3.72 -28.55 28.95
CA TYR A 297 -5.09 -28.42 28.44
C TYR A 297 -6.17 -28.64 29.49
N SER A 298 -5.89 -29.44 30.53
CA SER A 298 -6.78 -29.68 31.67
C SER A 298 -7.01 -28.44 32.55
N GLY A 299 -6.08 -27.47 32.53
CA GLY A 299 -6.18 -26.20 33.26
C GLY A 299 -7.09 -25.15 32.60
N LEU A 300 -7.69 -25.45 31.44
CA LEU A 300 -8.60 -24.55 30.75
C LEU A 300 -10.02 -24.66 31.26
N THR A 301 -10.72 -23.53 31.38
CA THR A 301 -12.16 -23.49 31.65
C THR A 301 -12.97 -24.00 30.44
N ALA A 302 -14.24 -24.35 30.65
CA ALA A 302 -15.13 -24.79 29.58
C ALA A 302 -15.31 -23.72 28.47
N GLU A 303 -15.32 -22.43 28.84
CA GLU A 303 -15.41 -21.31 27.90
C GLU A 303 -14.14 -21.15 27.07
N GLU A 304 -12.97 -21.30 27.70
CA GLU A 304 -11.67 -21.23 27.01
C GLU A 304 -11.50 -22.36 25.99
N LYS A 305 -11.94 -23.56 26.35
CA LYS A 305 -11.96 -24.74 25.45
C LYS A 305 -12.88 -24.53 24.26
N LYS A 306 -14.07 -23.96 24.48
CA LYS A 306 -15.01 -23.61 23.41
C LYS A 306 -14.44 -22.56 22.46
N LYS A 307 -13.85 -21.50 22.98
CA LYS A 307 -13.22 -20.44 22.16
C LYS A 307 -12.07 -20.98 21.32
N LEU A 308 -11.25 -21.86 21.86
CA LEU A 308 -10.17 -22.53 21.13
C LEU A 308 -10.69 -23.42 20.00
N PHE A 309 -11.76 -24.17 20.26
CA PHE A 309 -12.42 -25.02 19.27
C PHE A 309 -13.06 -24.20 18.14
N ASP A 310 -13.77 -23.13 18.47
CA ASP A 310 -14.39 -22.22 17.50
C ASP A 310 -13.34 -21.51 16.63
N ALA A 311 -12.16 -21.26 17.17
CA ALA A 311 -11.04 -20.68 16.43
C ALA A 311 -10.34 -21.68 15.49
N SER A 312 -10.33 -22.96 15.81
CA SER A 312 -9.70 -23.99 14.96
C SER A 312 -10.57 -24.39 13.76
N ASN A 313 -11.87 -24.07 13.78
CA ASN A 313 -12.84 -24.41 12.73
C ASN A 313 -13.16 -23.23 11.77
N ARG A 314 -12.40 -22.12 11.86
CA ARG A 314 -12.47 -20.96 10.94
C ARG A 314 -11.28 -20.94 10.00
#